data_d04e2ecc7c16d179e663fa3f110a1c5e
#
_entry.id   d04e2ecc7c16d179e663fa3f110a1c5e
#
_cell.length_a   1.000
_cell.length_b   1.000
_cell.length_c   1.000
_cell.angle_alpha   90.00
_cell.angle_beta   90.00
_cell.angle_gamma   90.00
#
_symmetry.space_group_name_H-M   'P 1'
#
loop_
_entity.id
_entity.type
_entity.pdbx_description
1 polymer ?
#
loop_
_entity_poly.entity_id
_entity_poly.type
_entity_poly.pdbx_seq_one_letter_code
_entity_poly.pdbx_strand_id
1 'polypeptide(L)'
;DHVSFVVRPRQTMGLVGESGCGKSITSLTIMGLLDKKAQISGEILYDGKNLLTLSDKEMNELRGREIAMIYQDALSSLNPSMLIKAQMKQLTKRGGTRSAEELLELVGLDPKRTLDSYPHELSGGQRQRVLIAMALTRDPKLVIADEPTTALDVTVQKQVIDLLNKLQHELGFAMVFVSHDLALVAEVANSITVMYAGQVVEQGPVKEILTDRKSTRLN
;
A
#
# COMPACT_ATOMS: atom_id res chain seq x y z
N ASP A 1 1.48 20.92 2.88
CA ASP A 1 1.42 21.47 4.23
C ASP A 1 0.05 21.16 4.88
N HIS A 2 0.04 20.90 6.19
CA HIS A 2 -1.21 20.65 6.96
C HIS A 2 -2.02 19.42 6.50
N VAL A 3 -1.34 18.32 6.19
CA VAL A 3 -2.00 17.05 5.89
C VAL A 3 -2.34 16.35 7.19
N SER A 4 -3.63 16.10 7.43
CA SER A 4 -4.11 15.39 8.62
C SER A 4 -5.22 14.42 8.24
N PHE A 5 -5.09 13.15 8.64
CA PHE A 5 -6.11 12.12 8.45
C PHE A 5 -5.97 11.00 9.47
N VAL A 6 -6.97 10.16 9.55
CA VAL A 6 -7.02 9.01 10.46
C VAL A 6 -7.27 7.74 9.67
N VAL A 7 -6.49 6.71 9.99
CA VAL A 7 -6.70 5.34 9.49
C VAL A 7 -7.19 4.49 10.65
N ARG A 8 -8.39 3.93 10.52
CA ARG A 8 -8.99 3.10 11.57
C ARG A 8 -8.60 1.63 11.40
N PRO A 9 -8.46 0.88 12.50
CA PRO A 9 -8.20 -0.55 12.44
C PRO A 9 -9.24 -1.26 11.55
N ARG A 10 -8.76 -2.21 10.75
CA ARG A 10 -9.58 -3.05 9.85
C ARG A 10 -10.37 -2.26 8.79
N GLN A 11 -10.00 -1.03 8.52
CA GLN A 11 -10.62 -0.19 7.50
C GLN A 11 -9.59 0.24 6.45
N THR A 12 -10.12 0.57 5.27
CA THR A 12 -9.35 1.17 4.19
C THR A 12 -9.65 2.65 4.10
N MET A 13 -8.61 3.48 4.20
CA MET A 13 -8.66 4.90 3.92
C MET A 13 -8.03 5.17 2.55
N GLY A 14 -8.78 5.78 1.65
CA GLY A 14 -8.31 6.18 0.34
C GLY A 14 -7.66 7.56 0.37
N LEU A 15 -6.44 7.65 -0.14
CA LEU A 15 -5.73 8.93 -0.34
C LEU A 15 -5.70 9.25 -1.83
N VAL A 16 -6.47 10.26 -2.23
CA VAL A 16 -6.72 10.59 -3.65
C VAL A 16 -6.23 11.99 -3.96
N GLY A 17 -5.74 12.19 -5.18
CA GLY A 17 -5.35 13.48 -5.69
C GLY A 17 -4.56 13.37 -6.98
N GLU A 18 -4.34 14.50 -7.64
CA GLU A 18 -3.55 14.55 -8.87
C GLU A 18 -2.09 14.08 -8.64
N SER A 19 -1.43 13.70 -9.73
CA SER A 19 0.00 13.37 -9.67
C SER A 19 0.80 14.57 -9.15
N GLY A 20 1.76 14.32 -8.26
CA GLY A 20 2.59 15.37 -7.66
C GLY A 20 1.97 16.14 -6.50
N CYS A 21 0.73 15.85 -6.08
CA CYS A 21 0.11 16.56 -4.94
C CYS A 21 0.61 16.13 -3.55
N GLY A 22 1.58 15.20 -3.47
CA GLY A 22 2.21 14.81 -2.20
C GLY A 22 1.76 13.48 -1.60
N LYS A 23 0.96 12.68 -2.28
CA LYS A 23 0.48 11.37 -1.78
C LYS A 23 1.61 10.40 -1.43
N SER A 24 2.50 10.15 -2.39
CA SER A 24 3.65 9.23 -2.19
C SER A 24 4.63 9.77 -1.15
N ILE A 25 4.83 11.09 -1.10
CA ILE A 25 5.64 11.73 -0.04
C ILE A 25 5.03 11.45 1.32
N THR A 26 3.71 11.55 1.47
CA THR A 26 2.99 11.22 2.71
C THR A 26 3.20 9.75 3.09
N SER A 27 3.08 8.83 2.14
CA SER A 27 3.34 7.39 2.36
C SER A 27 4.78 7.13 2.83
N LEU A 28 5.77 7.73 2.16
CA LEU A 28 7.18 7.62 2.53
C LEU A 28 7.48 8.26 3.89
N THR A 29 6.78 9.33 4.25
CA THR A 29 6.89 9.97 5.57
C THR A 29 6.44 9.03 6.67
N ILE A 30 5.30 8.36 6.51
CA ILE A 30 4.80 7.35 7.46
C ILE A 30 5.79 6.20 7.61
N MET A 31 6.41 5.76 6.52
CA MET A 31 7.43 4.71 6.53
C MET A 31 8.79 5.17 7.06
N GLY A 32 9.00 6.48 7.29
CA GLY A 32 10.30 7.04 7.68
C GLY A 32 11.37 6.85 6.61
N LEU A 33 11.00 6.92 5.33
CA LEU A 33 11.86 6.67 4.16
C LEU A 33 12.17 7.92 3.34
N LEU A 34 11.78 9.11 3.81
CA LEU A 34 12.19 10.35 3.17
C LEU A 34 13.69 10.63 3.36
N ASP A 35 14.24 11.43 2.44
CA ASP A 35 15.61 11.92 2.56
C ASP A 35 15.79 12.62 3.91
N LYS A 36 16.94 12.42 4.56
CA LYS A 36 17.29 13.04 5.86
C LYS A 36 17.33 14.58 5.82
N LYS A 37 17.38 15.16 4.63
CA LYS A 37 17.31 16.61 4.42
C LYS A 37 15.88 17.14 4.39
N ALA A 38 14.88 16.26 4.31
CA ALA A 38 13.49 16.67 4.33
C ALA A 38 13.11 17.24 5.70
N GLN A 39 12.51 18.42 5.70
CA GLN A 39 11.96 19.01 6.92
C GLN A 39 10.54 18.50 7.12
N ILE A 40 10.34 17.75 8.20
CA ILE A 40 9.05 17.18 8.57
C ILE A 40 8.63 17.81 9.90
N SER A 41 7.40 18.29 9.97
CA SER A 41 6.81 18.83 11.20
C SER A 41 5.43 18.21 11.44
N GLY A 42 4.96 18.26 12.68
CA GLY A 42 3.72 17.64 13.11
C GLY A 42 3.95 16.31 13.81
N GLU A 43 2.98 15.40 13.71
CA GLU A 43 3.04 14.11 14.35
C GLU A 43 2.40 13.02 13.50
N ILE A 44 2.91 11.81 13.59
CA ILE A 44 2.33 10.60 13.01
C ILE A 44 2.19 9.58 14.14
N LEU A 45 0.97 9.40 14.62
CA LEU A 45 0.70 8.50 15.73
C LEU A 45 0.35 7.10 15.20
N TYR A 46 1.13 6.11 15.63
CA TYR A 46 0.86 4.71 15.43
C TYR A 46 0.83 4.00 16.78
N ASP A 47 -0.32 3.46 17.15
CA ASP A 47 -0.53 2.83 18.47
C ASP A 47 -0.05 3.71 19.65
N GLY A 48 -0.38 5.00 19.58
CA GLY A 48 -0.01 6.01 20.58
C GLY A 48 1.45 6.48 20.57
N LYS A 49 2.27 5.98 19.64
CA LYS A 49 3.67 6.41 19.48
C LYS A 49 3.83 7.32 18.26
N ASN A 50 4.54 8.43 18.45
CA ASN A 50 4.85 9.32 17.33
C ASN A 50 6.03 8.75 16.52
N LEU A 51 5.75 8.30 15.29
CA LEU A 51 6.75 7.70 14.39
C LEU A 51 7.89 8.67 14.03
N LEU A 52 7.63 9.98 14.02
CA LEU A 52 8.63 10.99 13.70
C LEU A 52 9.73 11.13 14.76
N THR A 53 9.48 10.64 15.98
CA THR A 53 10.45 10.69 17.09
C THR A 53 11.25 9.40 17.24
N LEU A 54 10.94 8.38 16.46
CA LEU A 54 11.62 7.09 16.54
C LEU A 54 12.98 7.12 15.83
N SER A 55 13.95 6.40 16.38
CA SER A 55 15.23 6.15 15.72
C SER A 55 15.07 5.24 14.49
N ASP A 56 16.06 5.25 13.59
CA ASP A 56 16.09 4.33 12.45
C ASP A 56 15.99 2.86 12.88
N LYS A 57 16.56 2.50 14.02
CA LYS A 57 16.49 1.15 14.58
C LYS A 57 15.06 0.78 14.97
N GLU A 58 14.38 1.66 15.71
CA GLU A 58 12.99 1.46 16.11
C GLU A 58 12.04 1.40 14.92
N MET A 59 12.24 2.29 13.93
CA MET A 59 11.48 2.23 12.68
C MET A 59 11.72 0.92 11.90
N ASN A 60 12.93 0.39 11.88
CA ASN A 60 13.24 -0.89 11.24
C ASN A 60 12.55 -2.08 11.93
N GLU A 61 12.25 -1.99 13.22
CA GLU A 61 11.46 -3.00 13.94
C GLU A 61 9.98 -2.96 13.53
N LEU A 62 9.46 -1.78 13.19
CA LEU A 62 8.08 -1.61 12.72
C LEU A 62 7.88 -1.97 11.24
N ARG A 63 8.87 -1.64 10.40
CA ARG A 63 8.81 -1.88 8.96
C ARG A 63 8.69 -3.37 8.65
N GLY A 64 7.69 -3.71 7.85
CA GLY A 64 7.39 -5.09 7.43
C GLY A 64 6.75 -5.95 8.51
N ARG A 65 6.86 -5.60 9.79
CA ARG A 65 6.23 -6.32 10.90
C ARG A 65 4.89 -5.70 11.31
N GLU A 66 4.86 -4.40 11.50
CA GLU A 66 3.66 -3.66 11.91
C GLU A 66 3.09 -2.88 10.72
N ILE A 67 3.97 -2.24 9.94
CA ILE A 67 3.62 -1.40 8.81
C ILE A 67 4.36 -1.92 7.58
N ALA A 68 3.63 -2.28 6.54
CA ALA A 68 4.19 -2.70 5.26
C ALA A 68 3.76 -1.75 4.13
N MET A 69 4.56 -1.71 3.07
CA MET A 69 4.28 -0.89 1.91
C MET A 69 4.35 -1.71 0.62
N ILE A 70 3.36 -1.51 -0.23
CA ILE A 70 3.32 -2.01 -1.61
C ILE A 70 3.60 -0.81 -2.51
N TYR A 71 4.71 -0.87 -3.23
CA TYR A 71 5.18 0.23 -4.07
C TYR A 71 4.52 0.23 -5.44
N GLN A 72 4.49 1.41 -6.06
CA GLN A 72 3.90 1.65 -7.37
C GLN A 72 4.51 0.80 -8.50
N ASP A 73 5.83 0.66 -8.51
CA ASP A 73 6.54 -0.07 -9.58
C ASP A 73 7.02 -1.44 -9.11
N ALA A 74 6.29 -2.47 -9.53
CA ALA A 74 6.62 -3.85 -9.23
C ALA A 74 7.94 -4.31 -9.90
N LEU A 75 8.29 -3.74 -11.05
CA LEU A 75 9.49 -4.15 -11.76
C LEU A 75 10.77 -3.67 -11.06
N SER A 76 10.77 -2.42 -10.61
CA SER A 76 11.91 -1.85 -9.88
C SER A 76 12.01 -2.36 -8.43
N SER A 77 10.90 -2.82 -7.86
CA SER A 77 10.85 -3.31 -6.48
C SER A 77 11.38 -4.74 -6.31
N LEU A 78 11.39 -5.52 -7.38
CA LEU A 78 11.95 -6.88 -7.40
C LEU A 78 13.37 -6.86 -7.97
N ASN A 79 14.27 -7.64 -7.36
CA ASN A 79 15.63 -7.79 -7.91
C ASN A 79 15.58 -8.63 -9.19
N PRO A 80 15.90 -8.07 -10.37
CA PRO A 80 15.75 -8.78 -11.64
C PRO A 80 16.71 -9.97 -11.79
N SER A 81 17.81 -9.98 -11.05
CA SER A 81 18.86 -11.02 -11.11
C SER A 81 18.66 -12.16 -10.12
N MET A 82 17.56 -12.13 -9.35
CA MET A 82 17.29 -13.15 -8.34
C MET A 82 15.95 -13.84 -8.60
N LEU A 83 15.91 -15.16 -8.44
CA LEU A 83 14.68 -15.93 -8.44
C LEU A 83 13.73 -15.45 -7.33
N ILE A 84 12.43 -15.52 -7.55
CA ILE A 84 11.43 -15.15 -6.57
C ILE A 84 11.62 -15.90 -5.25
N LYS A 85 11.93 -17.21 -5.29
CA LYS A 85 12.21 -17.99 -4.08
C LYS A 85 13.34 -17.42 -3.22
N ALA A 86 14.40 -16.92 -3.84
CA ALA A 86 15.52 -16.35 -3.10
C ALA A 86 15.13 -15.04 -2.41
N GLN A 87 14.34 -14.20 -3.07
CA GLN A 87 13.84 -12.95 -2.52
C GLN A 87 12.84 -13.19 -1.38
N MET A 88 11.90 -14.10 -1.56
CA MET A 88 10.92 -14.45 -0.51
C MET A 88 11.59 -15.10 0.69
N LYS A 89 12.59 -15.97 0.48
CA LYS A 89 13.35 -16.59 1.56
C LYS A 89 14.08 -15.57 2.45
N GLN A 90 14.58 -14.48 1.87
CA GLN A 90 15.19 -13.40 2.66
C GLN A 90 14.18 -12.74 3.61
N LEU A 91 12.93 -12.60 3.17
CA LEU A 91 11.87 -11.99 3.98
C LEU A 91 11.35 -12.95 5.05
N THR A 92 11.07 -14.21 4.70
CA THR A 92 10.55 -15.22 5.64
C THR A 92 11.54 -15.53 6.76
N LYS A 93 12.86 -15.52 6.49
CA LYS A 93 13.89 -15.65 7.52
C LYS A 93 13.90 -14.56 8.57
N ARG A 94 13.32 -13.40 8.27
CA ARG A 94 13.23 -12.26 9.21
C ARG A 94 12.01 -12.34 10.14
N GLY A 95 11.38 -13.50 10.26
CA GLY A 95 10.24 -13.74 11.15
C GLY A 95 8.89 -13.78 10.43
N GLY A 96 8.85 -14.32 9.23
CA GLY A 96 7.59 -14.59 8.51
C GLY A 96 6.74 -15.61 9.25
N THR A 97 5.42 -15.40 9.25
CA THR A 97 4.42 -16.28 9.89
C THR A 97 3.89 -17.34 8.94
N ARG A 98 4.08 -17.15 7.62
CA ARG A 98 3.69 -18.07 6.54
C ARG A 98 4.88 -18.46 5.69
N SER A 99 4.80 -19.63 5.07
CA SER A 99 5.77 -20.05 4.05
C SER A 99 5.64 -19.20 2.77
N ALA A 100 6.65 -19.24 1.92
CA ALA A 100 6.58 -18.59 0.61
C ALA A 100 5.46 -19.19 -0.26
N GLU A 101 5.28 -20.51 -0.18
CA GLU A 101 4.23 -21.22 -0.88
C GLU A 101 2.83 -20.77 -0.44
N GLU A 102 2.57 -20.74 0.87
CA GLU A 102 1.31 -20.25 1.44
C GLU A 102 1.00 -18.80 1.04
N LEU A 103 2.01 -17.94 1.03
CA LEU A 103 1.86 -16.54 0.61
C LEU A 103 1.50 -16.42 -0.87
N LEU A 104 2.11 -17.22 -1.74
CA LEU A 104 1.81 -17.21 -3.17
C LEU A 104 0.42 -17.79 -3.48
N GLU A 105 0.00 -18.83 -2.78
CA GLU A 105 -1.36 -19.36 -2.86
C GLU A 105 -2.39 -18.32 -2.42
N LEU A 106 -2.10 -17.59 -1.34
CA LEU A 106 -2.95 -16.52 -0.80
C LEU A 106 -3.23 -15.42 -1.85
N VAL A 107 -2.28 -15.11 -2.69
CA VAL A 107 -2.42 -14.13 -3.79
C VAL A 107 -2.84 -14.75 -5.13
N GLY A 108 -3.17 -16.04 -5.14
CA GLY A 108 -3.67 -16.75 -6.33
C GLY A 108 -2.62 -17.05 -7.39
N LEU A 109 -1.37 -17.26 -6.99
CA LEU A 109 -0.28 -17.68 -7.86
C LEU A 109 0.08 -19.15 -7.60
N ASP A 110 0.48 -19.88 -8.67
CA ASP A 110 1.09 -21.20 -8.55
C ASP A 110 2.46 -21.07 -7.87
N PRO A 111 2.65 -21.61 -6.64
CA PRO A 111 3.88 -21.44 -5.91
C PRO A 111 5.08 -22.05 -6.63
N LYS A 112 4.92 -23.25 -7.16
CA LYS A 112 6.03 -24.01 -7.77
C LYS A 112 6.59 -23.29 -8.97
N ARG A 113 5.72 -22.82 -9.86
CA ARG A 113 6.12 -22.07 -11.05
C ARG A 113 6.68 -20.70 -10.69
N THR A 114 6.03 -20.00 -9.77
CA THR A 114 6.40 -18.63 -9.41
C THR A 114 7.73 -18.57 -8.68
N LEU A 115 7.97 -19.49 -7.73
CA LEU A 115 9.21 -19.52 -6.96
C LEU A 115 10.46 -19.77 -7.83
N ASP A 116 10.31 -20.55 -8.89
CA ASP A 116 11.41 -20.87 -9.82
C ASP A 116 11.53 -19.88 -10.99
N SER A 117 10.77 -18.80 -10.98
CA SER A 117 10.80 -17.73 -11.99
C SER A 117 11.66 -16.55 -11.55
N TYR A 118 12.24 -15.85 -12.53
CA TYR A 118 12.77 -14.50 -12.37
C TYR A 118 11.64 -13.46 -12.55
N PRO A 119 11.79 -12.23 -12.01
CA PRO A 119 10.77 -11.20 -12.17
C PRO A 119 10.37 -10.92 -13.63
N HIS A 120 11.31 -10.93 -14.56
CA HIS A 120 11.06 -10.66 -15.98
C HIS A 120 10.25 -11.77 -16.69
N GLU A 121 10.19 -12.98 -16.13
CA GLU A 121 9.39 -14.10 -16.64
C GLU A 121 7.91 -14.03 -16.21
N LEU A 122 7.59 -13.12 -15.30
CA LEU A 122 6.24 -12.90 -14.79
C LEU A 122 5.55 -11.73 -15.49
N SER A 123 4.23 -11.83 -15.68
CA SER A 123 3.42 -10.70 -16.13
C SER A 123 3.41 -9.55 -15.11
N GLY A 124 2.98 -8.35 -15.51
CA GLY A 124 2.84 -7.22 -14.60
C GLY A 124 1.94 -7.52 -13.40
N GLY A 125 0.79 -8.14 -13.64
CA GLY A 125 -0.14 -8.55 -12.59
C GLY A 125 0.44 -9.62 -11.65
N GLN A 126 1.18 -10.58 -12.19
CA GLN A 126 1.87 -11.60 -11.38
C GLN A 126 2.96 -10.97 -10.50
N ARG A 127 3.78 -10.08 -11.04
CA ARG A 127 4.77 -9.31 -10.24
C ARG A 127 4.12 -8.53 -9.12
N GLN A 128 3.00 -7.85 -9.41
CA GLN A 128 2.26 -7.11 -8.40
C GLN A 128 1.72 -8.02 -7.29
N ARG A 129 1.19 -9.19 -7.65
CA ARG A 129 0.76 -10.19 -6.66
C ARG A 129 1.91 -10.73 -5.82
N VAL A 130 3.09 -10.93 -6.39
CA VAL A 130 4.31 -11.30 -5.63
C VAL A 130 4.66 -10.21 -4.62
N LEU A 131 4.62 -8.93 -4.99
CA LEU A 131 4.87 -7.81 -4.06
C LEU A 131 3.85 -7.76 -2.93
N ILE A 132 2.58 -8.01 -3.22
CA ILE A 132 1.53 -8.10 -2.20
C ILE A 132 1.85 -9.25 -1.23
N ALA A 133 2.20 -10.44 -1.75
CA ALA A 133 2.61 -11.58 -0.93
C ALA A 133 3.81 -11.24 -0.03
N MET A 134 4.83 -10.57 -0.57
CA MET A 134 6.00 -10.14 0.17
C MET A 134 5.65 -9.14 1.29
N ALA A 135 4.77 -8.20 1.03
CA ALA A 135 4.30 -7.23 2.03
C ALA A 135 3.57 -7.91 3.20
N LEU A 136 2.87 -9.01 2.95
CA LEU A 136 2.09 -9.75 3.95
C LEU A 136 2.90 -10.81 4.71
N THR A 137 4.19 -10.95 4.45
CA THR A 137 5.06 -12.01 5.02
C THR A 137 5.02 -12.07 6.55
N ARG A 138 4.87 -10.94 7.22
CA ARG A 138 4.93 -10.83 8.70
C ARG A 138 3.61 -10.38 9.33
N ASP A 139 2.48 -10.56 8.64
CA ASP A 139 1.14 -10.17 9.08
C ASP A 139 1.05 -8.71 9.59
N PRO A 140 1.37 -7.71 8.75
CA PRO A 140 1.35 -6.31 9.17
C PRO A 140 -0.05 -5.88 9.59
N LYS A 141 -0.13 -4.94 10.52
CA LYS A 141 -1.40 -4.34 10.95
C LYS A 141 -1.85 -3.19 10.06
N LEU A 142 -0.89 -2.53 9.40
CA LEU A 142 -1.13 -1.46 8.44
C LEU A 142 -0.39 -1.77 7.12
N VAL A 143 -1.11 -1.70 6.02
CA VAL A 143 -0.55 -1.79 4.67
C VAL A 143 -0.77 -0.47 3.95
N ILE A 144 0.29 0.11 3.42
CA ILE A 144 0.23 1.27 2.53
C ILE A 144 0.39 0.77 1.11
N ALA A 145 -0.66 0.87 0.31
CA ALA A 145 -0.64 0.52 -1.11
C ALA A 145 -0.53 1.82 -1.93
N ASP A 146 0.69 2.14 -2.38
CA ASP A 146 0.97 3.36 -3.11
C ASP A 146 0.87 3.11 -4.61
N GLU A 147 -0.25 3.55 -5.19
CA GLU A 147 -0.61 3.37 -6.61
C GLU A 147 -0.36 1.93 -7.13
N PRO A 148 -0.91 0.90 -6.47
CA PRO A 148 -0.52 -0.50 -6.69
C PRO A 148 -0.92 -1.05 -8.06
N THR A 149 -1.61 -0.27 -8.89
CA THR A 149 -2.16 -0.71 -10.18
C THR A 149 -1.75 0.18 -11.37
N THR A 150 -0.93 1.21 -11.16
CA THR A 150 -0.63 2.25 -12.17
C THR A 150 0.00 1.68 -13.43
N ALA A 151 0.72 0.67 -13.50
CA ALA A 151 1.34 0.12 -14.70
C ALA A 151 0.59 -1.10 -15.29
N LEU A 152 -0.65 -1.31 -14.88
CA LEU A 152 -1.45 -2.48 -15.26
C LEU A 152 -2.59 -2.08 -16.21
N ASP A 153 -2.96 -3.00 -17.11
CA ASP A 153 -4.18 -2.84 -17.92
C ASP A 153 -5.44 -2.92 -17.03
N VAL A 154 -6.56 -2.42 -17.53
CA VAL A 154 -7.81 -2.27 -16.77
C VAL A 154 -8.32 -3.58 -16.17
N THR A 155 -8.20 -4.69 -16.89
CA THR A 155 -8.66 -6.00 -16.42
C THR A 155 -7.79 -6.52 -15.28
N VAL A 156 -6.48 -6.44 -15.43
CA VAL A 156 -5.51 -6.86 -14.41
C VAL A 156 -5.57 -5.93 -13.20
N GLN A 157 -5.75 -4.64 -13.41
CA GLN A 157 -5.95 -3.65 -12.36
C GLN A 157 -7.13 -4.04 -11.46
N LYS A 158 -8.29 -4.38 -12.05
CA LYS A 158 -9.46 -4.82 -11.29
C LYS A 158 -9.15 -6.08 -10.47
N GLN A 159 -8.48 -7.05 -11.05
CA GLN A 159 -8.11 -8.28 -10.35
C GLN A 159 -7.20 -8.02 -9.13
N VAL A 160 -6.26 -7.07 -9.22
CA VAL A 160 -5.39 -6.68 -8.11
C VAL A 160 -6.17 -5.95 -7.03
N ILE A 161 -7.09 -5.07 -7.41
CA ILE A 161 -7.98 -4.36 -6.48
C ILE A 161 -8.87 -5.35 -5.71
N ASP A 162 -9.53 -6.26 -6.41
CA ASP A 162 -10.38 -7.29 -5.81
C ASP A 162 -9.58 -8.18 -4.85
N LEU A 163 -8.34 -8.53 -5.22
CA LEU A 163 -7.43 -9.28 -4.36
C LEU A 163 -7.08 -8.50 -3.08
N LEU A 164 -6.67 -7.24 -3.20
CA LEU A 164 -6.33 -6.40 -2.04
C LEU A 164 -7.52 -6.24 -1.10
N ASN A 165 -8.71 -6.02 -1.65
CA ASN A 165 -9.94 -5.90 -0.88
C ASN A 165 -10.27 -7.20 -0.14
N LYS A 166 -10.18 -8.34 -0.82
CA LYS A 166 -10.36 -9.67 -0.22
C LYS A 166 -9.38 -9.90 0.93
N LEU A 167 -8.09 -9.67 0.69
CA LEU A 167 -7.04 -9.88 1.69
C LEU A 167 -7.20 -8.96 2.89
N GLN A 168 -7.59 -7.71 2.68
CA GLN A 168 -7.87 -6.75 3.74
C GLN A 168 -9.02 -7.25 4.65
N HIS A 169 -10.09 -7.78 4.07
CA HIS A 169 -11.21 -8.34 4.83
C HIS A 169 -10.85 -9.63 5.58
N GLU A 170 -10.14 -10.54 4.92
CA GLU A 170 -9.78 -11.83 5.50
C GLU A 170 -8.71 -11.72 6.60
N LEU A 171 -7.68 -10.92 6.37
CA LEU A 171 -6.55 -10.75 7.30
C LEU A 171 -6.75 -9.62 8.31
N GLY A 172 -7.65 -8.69 8.04
CA GLY A 172 -8.06 -7.64 8.97
C GLY A 172 -7.03 -6.54 9.21
N PHE A 173 -6.08 -6.32 8.30
CA PHE A 173 -5.19 -5.17 8.40
C PHE A 173 -5.92 -3.86 8.06
N ALA A 174 -5.43 -2.75 8.58
CA ALA A 174 -5.81 -1.43 8.10
C ALA A 174 -5.06 -1.12 6.79
N MET A 175 -5.68 -0.39 5.87
CA MET A 175 -5.04 -0.05 4.60
C MET A 175 -5.13 1.44 4.29
N VAL A 176 -4.01 2.04 3.86
CA VAL A 176 -3.97 3.31 3.15
C VAL A 176 -3.85 2.97 1.66
N PHE A 177 -4.90 3.24 0.90
CA PHE A 177 -4.92 3.00 -0.53
C PHE A 177 -4.73 4.32 -1.28
N VAL A 178 -3.56 4.48 -1.89
CA VAL A 178 -3.19 5.70 -2.61
C VAL A 178 -3.44 5.53 -4.10
N SER A 179 -4.18 6.44 -4.69
CA SER A 179 -4.45 6.47 -6.14
C SER A 179 -4.75 7.89 -6.62
N HIS A 180 -4.57 8.13 -7.89
CA HIS A 180 -5.09 9.31 -8.59
C HIS A 180 -6.50 9.09 -9.16
N ASP A 181 -7.01 7.86 -9.11
CA ASP A 181 -8.34 7.48 -9.61
C ASP A 181 -9.32 7.32 -8.45
N LEU A 182 -10.24 8.28 -8.34
CA LEU A 182 -11.28 8.29 -7.32
C LEU A 182 -12.24 7.10 -7.46
N ALA A 183 -12.51 6.65 -8.68
CA ALA A 183 -13.44 5.54 -8.90
C ALA A 183 -12.88 4.24 -8.34
N LEU A 184 -11.60 3.98 -8.54
CA LEU A 184 -10.93 2.81 -7.94
C LEU A 184 -10.92 2.86 -6.42
N VAL A 185 -10.60 4.03 -5.85
CA VAL A 185 -10.58 4.20 -4.40
C VAL A 185 -11.96 3.97 -3.81
N ALA A 186 -13.00 4.44 -4.48
CA ALA A 186 -14.38 4.26 -4.04
C ALA A 186 -14.83 2.79 -3.97
N GLU A 187 -14.19 1.89 -4.72
CA GLU A 187 -14.49 0.46 -4.69
C GLU A 187 -13.95 -0.23 -3.42
N VAL A 188 -12.87 0.28 -2.82
CA VAL A 188 -12.17 -0.38 -1.71
C VAL A 188 -12.19 0.39 -0.39
N ALA A 189 -12.37 1.70 -0.43
CA ALA A 189 -12.23 2.55 0.74
C ALA A 189 -13.52 2.70 1.56
N ASN A 190 -13.37 2.80 2.88
CA ASN A 190 -14.43 3.18 3.81
C ASN A 190 -14.52 4.71 3.92
N SER A 191 -13.38 5.38 3.87
CA SER A 191 -13.24 6.84 3.92
C SER A 191 -12.25 7.31 2.88
N ILE A 192 -12.36 8.56 2.47
CA ILE A 192 -11.48 9.18 1.47
C ILE A 192 -10.92 10.48 2.03
N THR A 193 -9.66 10.71 1.76
CA THR A 193 -8.96 11.98 1.95
C THR A 193 -8.50 12.46 0.59
N VAL A 194 -8.97 13.62 0.17
CA VAL A 194 -8.62 14.24 -1.13
C VAL A 194 -7.52 15.26 -0.91
N MET A 195 -6.42 15.10 -1.64
CA MET A 195 -5.29 16.03 -1.64
C MET A 195 -5.23 16.84 -2.93
N TYR A 196 -4.92 18.12 -2.77
CA TYR A 196 -4.63 19.03 -3.87
C TYR A 196 -3.50 19.98 -3.47
N ALA A 197 -2.49 20.15 -4.32
CA ALA A 197 -1.34 21.05 -4.10
C ALA A 197 -0.69 20.91 -2.70
N GLY A 198 -0.56 19.67 -2.20
CA GLY A 198 0.07 19.39 -0.91
C GLY A 198 -0.83 19.60 0.32
N GLN A 199 -2.11 19.82 0.15
CA GLN A 199 -3.07 20.03 1.24
C GLN A 199 -4.26 19.09 1.14
N VAL A 200 -4.88 18.77 2.28
CA VAL A 200 -6.17 18.09 2.32
C VAL A 200 -7.28 19.11 2.03
N VAL A 201 -8.04 18.87 0.97
CA VAL A 201 -9.14 19.75 0.56
C VAL A 201 -10.51 19.20 0.89
N GLU A 202 -10.62 17.89 1.04
CA GLU A 202 -11.88 17.22 1.37
C GLU A 202 -11.59 15.90 2.08
N GLN A 203 -12.42 15.53 3.05
CA GLN A 203 -12.27 14.29 3.80
C GLN A 203 -13.61 13.82 4.35
N GLY A 204 -13.89 12.53 4.27
CA GLY A 204 -15.10 11.95 4.83
C GLY A 204 -15.36 10.52 4.40
N PRO A 205 -16.50 9.95 4.82
CA PRO A 205 -16.97 8.65 4.32
C PRO A 205 -17.14 8.65 2.81
N VAL A 206 -16.84 7.53 2.17
CA VAL A 206 -16.92 7.39 0.69
C VAL A 206 -18.28 7.83 0.15
N LYS A 207 -19.37 7.44 0.82
CA LYS A 207 -20.74 7.74 0.37
C LYS A 207 -21.01 9.24 0.33
N GLU A 208 -20.52 10.01 1.30
CA GLU A 208 -20.71 11.45 1.38
C GLU A 208 -19.93 12.17 0.30
N ILE A 209 -18.63 11.87 0.18
CA ILE A 209 -17.73 12.44 -0.85
C ILE A 209 -18.28 12.24 -2.27
N LEU A 210 -18.81 11.05 -2.57
CA LEU A 210 -19.36 10.76 -3.90
C LEU A 210 -20.69 11.43 -4.16
N THR A 211 -21.51 11.66 -3.13
CA THR A 211 -22.82 12.32 -3.26
C THR A 211 -22.65 13.81 -3.52
N ASP A 212 -21.80 14.49 -2.77
CA ASP A 212 -21.53 15.93 -2.92
C ASP A 212 -20.96 16.26 -4.30
N ARG A 213 -20.06 15.44 -4.82
CA ARG A 213 -19.51 15.63 -6.18
C ARG A 213 -20.54 15.45 -7.30
N LYS A 214 -21.56 14.64 -7.11
CA LYS A 214 -22.69 14.54 -8.05
C LYS A 214 -23.56 15.81 -8.04
N SER A 215 -23.69 16.48 -6.90
CA SER A 215 -24.44 17.72 -6.78
C SER A 215 -23.70 18.92 -7.36
N THR A 216 -22.38 18.98 -7.24
CA THR A 216 -21.54 20.09 -7.73
C THR A 216 -21.32 20.08 -9.26
N ARG A 217 -21.57 18.96 -9.94
CA ARG A 217 -21.48 18.86 -11.41
C ARG A 217 -22.79 19.22 -12.15
N LEU A 218 -23.82 19.61 -11.44
CA LEU A 218 -25.13 20.00 -11.99
C LEU A 218 -25.38 21.51 -12.03
N ASN A 219 -24.35 22.33 -11.75
CA ASN A 219 -24.42 23.81 -11.91
C ASN A 219 -23.31 24.28 -12.83
#